data_a0d8d5c90c7f884d53c599749def94c5
#
_entry.id   a0d8d5c90c7f884d53c599749def94c5
#
_cell.length_a   1.000
_cell.length_b   1.000
_cell.length_c   1.000
_cell.angle_alpha   90.00
_cell.angle_beta   90.00
_cell.angle_gamma   90.00
#
_symmetry.space_group_name_H-M   'P 1'
#
loop_
_entity.id
_entity.type
_entity.pdbx_description
1 polymer ?
#
loop_
_entity_poly.entity_id
_entity_poly.type
_entity_poly.pdbx_seq_one_letter_code
_entity_poly.pdbx_strand_id
1 'polypeptide(L)'
;DPRYGGLRLSPQFALVPLTQVLLSHLGWYGTLVAFAAVGLLMVPLATALVEKHASHASSFAQSAGAAMREALAHRGYLLLTTGFFVCGFQVVFIGVHLPAYLADRGMAPHVAVTALALVGLFNIVGTYGAGLLSSRFPRRYILSAIYFLRSIAITLFVLLPLTPLSVYAFAVVLGLLWLSTVPTTNSLVAQIFGVRYLAMLTGFSFLSHQIGSFLGAWLGGRLYDQTGSYDVVWWIAIALGVLAGLVNLPIDERE
;
A
#
# COMPACT_ATOMS: atom_id res chain seq x y z
N ASP A 1 -16.60 -11.55 13.67
CA ASP A 1 -17.85 -11.95 13.06
C ASP A 1 -17.60 -12.24 11.58
N PRO A 2 -17.77 -13.49 11.08
CA PRO A 2 -17.52 -13.85 9.68
C PRO A 2 -18.46 -13.19 8.66
N ARG A 3 -19.41 -12.39 9.11
CA ARG A 3 -20.42 -11.72 8.27
C ARG A 3 -19.92 -10.46 7.54
N TYR A 4 -18.70 -9.97 7.80
CA TYR A 4 -18.16 -8.78 7.14
C TYR A 4 -17.07 -9.06 6.11
N GLY A 5 -16.91 -10.33 5.70
CA GLY A 5 -15.99 -10.75 4.64
C GLY A 5 -16.53 -10.49 3.23
N GLY A 6 -17.20 -9.37 2.99
CA GLY A 6 -17.59 -8.98 1.63
C GLY A 6 -16.34 -8.75 0.77
N LEU A 7 -16.24 -9.42 -0.38
CA LEU A 7 -15.24 -9.19 -1.43
C LEU A 7 -15.18 -7.68 -1.74
N ARG A 8 -14.25 -6.96 -1.13
CA ARG A 8 -13.99 -5.57 -1.49
C ARG A 8 -13.17 -5.60 -2.78
N LEU A 9 -13.84 -5.42 -3.91
CA LEU A 9 -13.17 -5.18 -5.19
C LEU A 9 -12.15 -4.05 -4.97
N SER A 10 -10.88 -4.30 -5.31
CA SER A 10 -9.88 -3.26 -5.23
C SER A 10 -10.30 -2.11 -6.16
N PRO A 11 -10.35 -0.86 -5.66
CA PRO A 11 -10.71 0.29 -6.51
C PRO A 11 -9.86 0.37 -7.77
N GLN A 12 -8.60 -0.03 -7.73
CA GLN A 12 -7.69 -0.02 -8.87
C GLN A 12 -8.16 -0.93 -10.01
N PHE A 13 -8.70 -2.11 -9.70
CA PHE A 13 -9.22 -3.02 -10.72
C PHE A 13 -10.34 -2.41 -11.55
N ALA A 14 -11.26 -1.70 -10.91
CA ALA A 14 -12.41 -1.10 -11.59
C ALA A 14 -12.11 0.33 -12.09
N LEU A 15 -11.42 1.15 -11.27
CA LEU A 15 -11.25 2.57 -11.56
C LEU A 15 -10.19 2.85 -12.63
N VAL A 16 -9.13 2.06 -12.75
CA VAL A 16 -8.09 2.33 -13.77
C VAL A 16 -8.64 2.14 -15.19
N PRO A 17 -9.31 1.03 -15.54
CA PRO A 17 -9.95 0.91 -16.86
C PRO A 17 -11.06 1.95 -17.07
N LEU A 18 -11.87 2.23 -16.05
CA LEU A 18 -12.90 3.26 -16.11
C LEU A 18 -12.30 4.64 -16.39
N THR A 19 -11.22 5.00 -15.70
CA THR A 19 -10.50 6.26 -15.92
C THR A 19 -10.05 6.39 -17.36
N GLN A 20 -9.49 5.32 -17.95
CA GLN A 20 -9.06 5.32 -19.34
C GLN A 20 -10.21 5.57 -20.31
N VAL A 21 -11.36 4.94 -20.07
CA VAL A 21 -12.58 5.16 -20.89
C VAL A 21 -13.07 6.60 -20.73
N LEU A 22 -13.16 7.11 -19.50
CA LEU A 22 -13.60 8.47 -19.25
C LEU A 22 -12.65 9.50 -19.89
N LEU A 23 -11.34 9.30 -19.79
CA LEU A 23 -10.34 10.17 -20.41
C LEU A 23 -10.49 10.22 -21.94
N SER A 24 -10.78 9.10 -22.59
CA SER A 24 -10.95 9.02 -24.04
C SER A 24 -12.23 9.71 -24.53
N HIS A 25 -13.30 9.76 -23.72
CA HIS A 25 -14.60 10.33 -24.10
C HIS A 25 -14.83 11.76 -23.57
N LEU A 26 -14.38 12.06 -22.34
CA LEU A 26 -14.68 13.32 -21.65
C LEU A 26 -13.45 14.22 -21.50
N GLY A 27 -12.26 13.74 -21.87
CA GLY A 27 -11.00 14.42 -21.61
C GLY A 27 -10.68 14.46 -20.11
N TRP A 28 -9.54 15.07 -19.76
CA TRP A 28 -9.04 15.09 -18.38
C TRP A 28 -9.97 15.86 -17.42
N TYR A 29 -10.51 17.01 -17.87
CA TYR A 29 -11.38 17.86 -17.06
C TYR A 29 -12.71 17.17 -16.74
N GLY A 30 -13.39 16.62 -17.77
CA GLY A 30 -14.64 15.88 -17.58
C GLY A 30 -14.49 14.65 -16.69
N THR A 31 -13.37 13.96 -16.80
CA THR A 31 -13.03 12.82 -15.92
C THR A 31 -12.88 13.25 -14.46
N LEU A 32 -12.21 14.37 -14.19
CA LEU A 32 -12.08 14.90 -12.82
C LEU A 32 -13.44 15.32 -12.25
N VAL A 33 -14.29 15.97 -13.04
CA VAL A 33 -15.65 16.35 -12.62
C VAL A 33 -16.50 15.11 -12.32
N ALA A 34 -16.41 14.07 -13.14
CA ALA A 34 -17.13 12.81 -12.89
C ALA A 34 -16.69 12.16 -11.57
N PHE A 35 -15.39 12.09 -11.29
CA PHE A 35 -14.89 11.57 -10.01
C PHE A 35 -15.25 12.46 -8.82
N ALA A 36 -15.25 13.78 -8.99
CA ALA A 36 -15.70 14.70 -7.94
C ALA A 36 -17.17 14.48 -7.61
N ALA A 37 -18.04 14.28 -8.61
CA ALA A 37 -19.46 13.98 -8.41
C ALA A 37 -19.65 12.65 -7.65
N VAL A 38 -18.91 11.60 -8.01
CA VAL A 38 -18.92 10.33 -7.28
C VAL A 38 -18.43 10.51 -5.84
N GLY A 39 -17.38 11.33 -5.63
CA GLY A 39 -16.87 11.65 -4.29
C GLY A 39 -17.90 12.37 -3.41
N LEU A 40 -18.67 13.28 -3.99
CA LEU A 40 -19.75 14.00 -3.28
C LEU A 40 -20.88 13.06 -2.81
N LEU A 41 -21.13 11.94 -3.49
CA LEU A 41 -22.09 10.94 -3.03
C LEU A 41 -21.68 10.26 -1.72
N MET A 42 -20.40 10.30 -1.35
CA MET A 42 -19.93 9.77 -0.06
C MET A 42 -20.41 10.60 1.13
N VAL A 43 -20.69 11.89 0.94
CA VAL A 43 -21.13 12.79 2.04
C VAL A 43 -22.46 12.33 2.67
N PRO A 44 -23.56 12.13 1.91
CA PRO A 44 -24.79 11.63 2.51
C PRO A 44 -24.67 10.20 3.04
N LEU A 45 -23.83 9.34 2.43
CA LEU A 45 -23.58 8.00 2.92
C LEU A 45 -22.84 8.00 4.27
N ALA A 46 -21.90 8.93 4.48
CA ALA A 46 -21.19 9.07 5.73
C ALA A 46 -22.12 9.45 6.89
N THR A 47 -23.17 10.26 6.65
CA THR A 47 -24.14 10.63 7.69
C THR A 47 -24.99 9.44 8.16
N ALA A 48 -25.22 8.46 7.28
CA ALA A 48 -25.94 7.23 7.62
C ALA A 48 -25.11 6.25 8.48
N LEU A 49 -23.77 6.43 8.51
CA LEU A 49 -22.83 5.58 9.25
C LEU A 49 -22.42 6.16 10.61
N VAL A 50 -23.03 7.29 11.03
CA VAL A 50 -22.73 7.89 12.35
C VAL A 50 -23.31 7.00 13.44
N GLU A 51 -22.47 6.15 14.02
CA GLU A 51 -22.80 5.43 15.27
C GLU A 51 -22.81 6.40 16.46
N LYS A 52 -23.88 6.34 17.27
CA LYS A 52 -23.90 7.00 18.58
C LYS A 52 -22.85 6.30 19.46
N HIS A 53 -21.74 6.98 19.71
CA HIS A 53 -20.72 6.51 20.64
C HIS A 53 -21.36 6.31 22.01
N ALA A 54 -21.50 5.05 22.44
CA ALA A 54 -21.75 4.72 23.83
C ALA A 54 -20.47 5.06 24.61
N SER A 55 -20.51 6.18 25.33
CA SER A 55 -19.43 6.64 26.20
C SER A 55 -19.32 5.74 27.44
N HIS A 56 -18.56 4.65 27.32
CA HIS A 56 -18.04 3.94 28.48
C HIS A 56 -16.58 4.37 28.71
N ALA A 57 -16.40 5.60 29.20
CA ALA A 57 -15.13 6.05 29.71
C ALA A 57 -14.89 5.42 31.08
N SER A 58 -14.10 4.34 31.15
CA SER A 58 -13.54 3.90 32.44
C SER A 58 -12.53 4.95 32.92
N SER A 59 -12.68 5.43 34.16
CA SER A 59 -11.95 6.54 34.76
C SER A 59 -10.45 6.31 35.03
N PHE A 60 -9.90 5.16 34.65
CA PHE A 60 -8.47 4.81 34.79
C PHE A 60 -7.74 4.66 33.46
N ALA A 61 -8.17 5.36 32.47
CA ALA A 61 -7.68 5.14 31.12
C ALA A 61 -6.48 6.04 30.77
N GLN A 62 -5.40 5.41 30.30
CA GLN A 62 -4.27 6.09 29.67
C GLN A 62 -4.75 7.16 28.68
N SER A 63 -4.10 8.33 28.66
CA SER A 63 -4.43 9.38 27.67
C SER A 63 -3.89 9.04 26.28
N ALA A 64 -4.50 9.58 25.22
CA ALA A 64 -4.01 9.40 23.85
C ALA A 64 -2.54 9.84 23.68
N GLY A 65 -2.14 10.92 24.34
CA GLY A 65 -0.75 11.40 24.32
C GLY A 65 0.23 10.45 25.02
N ALA A 66 -0.20 9.79 26.12
CA ALA A 66 0.61 8.78 26.78
C ALA A 66 0.76 7.53 25.91
N ALA A 67 -0.32 7.06 25.26
CA ALA A 67 -0.29 5.94 24.33
C ALA A 67 0.63 6.21 23.12
N MET A 68 0.61 7.42 22.56
CA MET A 68 1.50 7.82 21.49
C MET A 68 2.96 7.84 21.94
N ARG A 69 3.24 8.37 23.14
CA ARG A 69 4.61 8.42 23.70
C ARG A 69 5.15 7.01 23.94
N GLU A 70 4.32 6.11 24.45
CA GLU A 70 4.65 4.70 24.65
C GLU A 70 4.96 4.03 23.31
N ALA A 71 4.12 4.22 22.29
CA ALA A 71 4.34 3.66 20.96
C ALA A 71 5.64 4.18 20.32
N LEU A 72 5.92 5.47 20.43
CA LEU A 72 7.16 6.06 19.91
C LEU A 72 8.42 5.65 20.70
N ALA A 73 8.27 5.20 21.94
CA ALA A 73 9.36 4.59 22.71
C ALA A 73 9.53 3.08 22.41
N HIS A 74 8.52 2.45 21.81
CA HIS A 74 8.54 1.02 21.54
C HIS A 74 9.31 0.69 20.26
N ARG A 75 10.43 -0.02 20.39
CA ARG A 75 11.32 -0.36 19.26
C ARG A 75 10.58 -1.08 18.12
N GLY A 76 9.71 -2.04 18.44
CA GLY A 76 8.95 -2.79 17.45
C GLY A 76 8.03 -1.89 16.61
N TYR A 77 7.41 -0.89 17.23
CA TYR A 77 6.56 0.07 16.53
C TYR A 77 7.35 0.99 15.58
N LEU A 78 8.54 1.43 15.99
CA LEU A 78 9.40 2.24 15.13
C LEU A 78 9.88 1.44 13.91
N LEU A 79 10.30 0.18 14.12
CA LEU A 79 10.71 -0.70 13.03
C LEU A 79 9.57 -0.99 12.05
N LEU A 80 8.37 -1.27 12.59
CA LEU A 80 7.15 -1.47 11.80
C LEU A 80 6.81 -0.23 10.95
N THR A 81 6.84 0.95 11.57
CA THR A 81 6.53 2.23 10.93
C THR A 81 7.56 2.57 9.84
N THR A 82 8.85 2.23 10.06
CA THR A 82 9.91 2.33 9.05
C THR A 82 9.66 1.39 7.87
N GLY A 83 9.30 0.14 8.12
CA GLY A 83 8.91 -0.78 7.05
C GLY A 83 7.71 -0.27 6.25
N PHE A 84 6.73 0.32 6.94
CA PHE A 84 5.53 0.84 6.30
C PHE A 84 5.79 2.10 5.44
N PHE A 85 6.78 2.92 5.81
CA PHE A 85 7.32 3.98 4.95
C PHE A 85 7.80 3.43 3.61
N VAL A 86 8.58 2.34 3.63
CA VAL A 86 9.09 1.70 2.41
C VAL A 86 7.94 1.15 1.55
N CYS A 87 6.90 0.62 2.18
CA CYS A 87 5.71 0.20 1.45
C CYS A 87 5.12 1.35 0.64
N GLY A 88 4.93 2.52 1.27
CA GLY A 88 4.43 3.71 0.61
C GLY A 88 5.30 4.14 -0.57
N PHE A 89 6.61 4.17 -0.37
CA PHE A 89 7.57 4.51 -1.42
C PHE A 89 7.41 3.59 -2.65
N GLN A 90 7.47 2.28 -2.46
CA GLN A 90 7.40 1.31 -3.55
C GLN A 90 6.05 1.33 -4.28
N VAL A 91 4.95 1.33 -3.52
CA VAL A 91 3.60 1.29 -4.07
C VAL A 91 3.32 2.51 -4.94
N VAL A 92 3.64 3.70 -4.45
CA VAL A 92 3.33 4.93 -5.19
C VAL A 92 4.33 5.18 -6.30
N PHE A 93 5.62 4.90 -6.10
CA PHE A 93 6.60 4.95 -7.19
C PHE A 93 6.14 4.08 -8.37
N ILE A 94 5.84 2.81 -8.14
CA ILE A 94 5.44 1.89 -9.20
C ILE A 94 4.09 2.30 -9.79
N GLY A 95 3.10 2.62 -8.96
CA GLY A 95 1.76 2.99 -9.42
C GLY A 95 1.75 4.23 -10.33
N VAL A 96 2.60 5.20 -10.05
CA VAL A 96 2.69 6.47 -10.81
C VAL A 96 3.60 6.34 -12.03
N HIS A 97 4.77 5.71 -11.88
CA HIS A 97 5.79 5.76 -12.93
C HIS A 97 5.83 4.52 -13.83
N LEU A 98 5.18 3.40 -13.48
CA LEU A 98 5.16 2.22 -14.34
C LEU A 98 4.60 2.49 -15.75
N PRO A 99 3.50 3.27 -15.92
CA PRO A 99 3.00 3.58 -17.26
C PRO A 99 4.00 4.33 -18.11
N ALA A 100 4.66 5.35 -17.55
CA ALA A 100 5.67 6.14 -18.24
C ALA A 100 6.91 5.28 -18.55
N TYR A 101 7.39 4.49 -17.60
CA TYR A 101 8.50 3.56 -17.80
C TYR A 101 8.24 2.58 -18.95
N LEU A 102 7.03 2.01 -19.05
CA LEU A 102 6.65 1.11 -20.13
C LEU A 102 6.56 1.83 -21.49
N ALA A 103 6.04 3.06 -21.48
CA ALA A 103 5.96 3.88 -22.69
C ALA A 103 7.37 4.21 -23.23
N ASP A 104 8.33 4.58 -22.37
CA ASP A 104 9.73 4.84 -22.74
C ASP A 104 10.42 3.62 -23.36
N ARG A 105 9.96 2.41 -23.01
CA ARG A 105 10.44 1.15 -23.58
C ARG A 105 9.63 0.70 -24.81
N GLY A 106 8.78 1.58 -25.38
CA GLY A 106 7.99 1.31 -26.57
C GLY A 106 6.80 0.37 -26.41
N MET A 107 6.36 0.13 -25.16
CA MET A 107 5.18 -0.69 -24.90
C MET A 107 3.89 0.05 -25.24
N ALA A 108 2.92 -0.66 -25.79
CA ALA A 108 1.62 -0.09 -26.10
C ALA A 108 0.89 0.33 -24.81
N PRO A 109 0.14 1.45 -24.80
CA PRO A 109 -0.53 1.98 -23.59
C PRO A 109 -1.44 0.97 -22.87
N HIS A 110 -2.10 0.07 -23.62
CA HIS A 110 -2.97 -0.94 -23.03
C HIS A 110 -2.21 -1.92 -22.12
N VAL A 111 -0.90 -2.13 -22.33
CA VAL A 111 -0.08 -3.02 -21.48
C VAL A 111 0.01 -2.44 -20.07
N ALA A 112 0.24 -1.13 -19.94
CA ALA A 112 0.29 -0.45 -18.65
C ALA A 112 -1.07 -0.47 -17.93
N VAL A 113 -2.14 -0.19 -18.65
CA VAL A 113 -3.53 -0.22 -18.10
C VAL A 113 -3.87 -1.61 -17.60
N THR A 114 -3.59 -2.64 -18.40
CA THR A 114 -3.83 -4.05 -18.01
C THR A 114 -2.97 -4.45 -16.82
N ALA A 115 -1.70 -4.05 -16.78
CA ALA A 115 -0.81 -4.32 -15.65
C ALA A 115 -1.35 -3.73 -14.34
N LEU A 116 -1.74 -2.45 -14.33
CA LEU A 116 -2.31 -1.82 -13.13
C LEU A 116 -3.66 -2.42 -12.72
N ALA A 117 -4.49 -2.84 -13.68
CA ALA A 117 -5.72 -3.57 -13.39
C ALA A 117 -5.43 -4.94 -12.76
N LEU A 118 -4.43 -5.68 -13.26
CA LEU A 118 -3.98 -6.93 -12.66
C LEU A 118 -3.44 -6.73 -11.25
N VAL A 119 -2.63 -5.69 -11.00
CA VAL A 119 -2.21 -5.33 -9.64
C VAL A 119 -3.42 -5.16 -8.74
N GLY A 120 -4.44 -4.40 -9.17
CA GLY A 120 -5.66 -4.19 -8.41
C GLY A 120 -6.44 -5.47 -8.13
N LEU A 121 -6.58 -6.35 -9.13
CA LEU A 121 -7.28 -7.62 -9.00
C LEU A 121 -6.58 -8.55 -8.01
N PHE A 122 -5.29 -8.78 -8.20
CA PHE A 122 -4.51 -9.69 -7.35
C PHE A 122 -4.25 -9.13 -5.95
N ASN A 123 -4.34 -7.81 -5.76
CA ASN A 123 -4.30 -7.19 -4.44
C ASN A 123 -5.44 -7.66 -3.52
N ILE A 124 -6.61 -7.97 -4.07
CA ILE A 124 -7.72 -8.54 -3.30
C ILE A 124 -7.30 -9.88 -2.68
N VAL A 125 -6.77 -10.77 -3.53
CA VAL A 125 -6.33 -12.10 -3.11
C VAL A 125 -5.17 -12.01 -2.13
N GLY A 126 -4.18 -11.16 -2.41
CA GLY A 126 -3.01 -10.97 -1.57
C GLY A 126 -3.35 -10.41 -0.19
N THR A 127 -4.17 -9.37 -0.13
CA THR A 127 -4.59 -8.75 1.14
C THR A 127 -5.41 -9.72 2.00
N TYR A 128 -6.33 -10.47 1.39
CA TYR A 128 -7.10 -11.50 2.08
C TYR A 128 -6.18 -12.63 2.60
N GLY A 129 -5.29 -13.12 1.74
CA GLY A 129 -4.31 -14.15 2.11
C GLY A 129 -3.37 -13.72 3.23
N ALA A 130 -2.87 -12.48 3.20
CA ALA A 130 -2.03 -11.92 4.25
C ALA A 130 -2.80 -11.81 5.59
N GLY A 131 -4.07 -11.43 5.55
CA GLY A 131 -4.94 -11.44 6.74
C GLY A 131 -5.08 -12.83 7.35
N LEU A 132 -5.31 -13.86 6.53
CA LEU A 132 -5.39 -15.26 6.98
C LEU A 132 -4.04 -15.76 7.52
N LEU A 133 -2.94 -15.46 6.86
CA LEU A 133 -1.60 -15.85 7.32
C LEU A 133 -1.27 -15.17 8.65
N SER A 134 -1.64 -13.91 8.84
CA SER A 134 -1.41 -13.15 10.08
C SER A 134 -2.16 -13.71 11.30
N SER A 135 -3.20 -14.53 11.09
CA SER A 135 -3.90 -15.24 12.17
C SER A 135 -3.20 -16.54 12.58
N ARG A 136 -2.28 -17.08 11.75
CA ARG A 136 -1.65 -18.38 11.96
C ARG A 136 -0.14 -18.32 12.21
N PHE A 137 0.53 -17.30 11.69
CA PHE A 137 1.98 -17.15 11.72
C PHE A 137 2.40 -15.82 12.34
N PRO A 138 3.62 -15.72 12.91
CA PRO A 138 4.16 -14.47 13.42
C PRO A 138 4.19 -13.40 12.32
N ARG A 139 3.61 -12.22 12.60
CA ARG A 139 3.40 -11.15 11.62
C ARG A 139 4.70 -10.56 11.11
N ARG A 140 5.73 -10.52 11.97
CA ARG A 140 7.09 -10.06 11.59
C ARG A 140 7.67 -10.84 10.41
N TYR A 141 7.49 -12.15 10.39
CA TYR A 141 7.98 -12.98 9.29
C TYR A 141 7.14 -12.80 8.02
N ILE A 142 5.83 -12.59 8.16
CA ILE A 142 4.96 -12.30 7.01
C ILE A 142 5.36 -10.96 6.38
N LEU A 143 5.55 -9.90 7.20
CA LEU A 143 5.99 -8.59 6.73
C LEU A 143 7.35 -8.68 6.04
N SER A 144 8.33 -9.34 6.68
CA SER A 144 9.66 -9.53 6.09
C SER A 144 9.59 -10.30 4.77
N ALA A 145 8.82 -11.38 4.71
CA ALA A 145 8.63 -12.17 3.50
C ALA A 145 8.01 -11.32 2.37
N ILE A 146 6.97 -10.52 2.66
CA ILE A 146 6.35 -9.63 1.68
C ILE A 146 7.38 -8.65 1.10
N TYR A 147 8.20 -8.01 1.93
CA TYR A 147 9.20 -7.05 1.47
C TYR A 147 10.32 -7.72 0.66
N PHE A 148 10.83 -8.87 1.09
CA PHE A 148 11.83 -9.62 0.33
C PHE A 148 11.29 -10.11 -1.00
N LEU A 149 10.10 -10.71 -1.03
CA LEU A 149 9.47 -11.18 -2.26
C LEU A 149 9.19 -10.02 -3.23
N ARG A 150 8.79 -8.85 -2.71
CA ARG A 150 8.59 -7.65 -3.51
C ARG A 150 9.93 -7.17 -4.12
N SER A 151 11.00 -7.15 -3.33
CA SER A 151 12.34 -6.80 -3.82
C SER A 151 12.83 -7.77 -4.90
N ILE A 152 12.61 -9.07 -4.72
CA ILE A 152 12.91 -10.09 -5.74
C ILE A 152 12.09 -9.86 -7.01
N ALA A 153 10.79 -9.62 -6.87
CA ALA A 153 9.91 -9.36 -8.03
C ALA A 153 10.35 -8.13 -8.82
N ILE A 154 10.70 -7.03 -8.12
CA ILE A 154 11.20 -5.80 -8.76
C ILE A 154 12.56 -6.08 -9.43
N THR A 155 13.47 -6.80 -8.78
CA THR A 155 14.78 -7.15 -9.34
C THR A 155 14.63 -7.96 -10.63
N LEU A 156 13.77 -8.99 -10.61
CA LEU A 156 13.51 -9.80 -11.81
C LEU A 156 12.88 -8.96 -12.93
N PHE A 157 11.95 -8.05 -12.59
CA PHE A 157 11.32 -7.15 -13.56
C PHE A 157 12.33 -6.22 -14.25
N VAL A 158 13.31 -5.69 -13.51
CA VAL A 158 14.35 -4.79 -14.05
C VAL A 158 15.39 -5.53 -14.86
N LEU A 159 15.76 -6.76 -14.48
CA LEU A 159 16.83 -7.53 -15.11
C LEU A 159 16.40 -8.39 -16.30
N LEU A 160 15.14 -8.84 -16.32
CA LEU A 160 14.63 -9.71 -17.40
C LEU A 160 14.18 -8.90 -18.63
N PRO A 161 14.17 -9.52 -19.82
CA PRO A 161 13.65 -8.88 -21.02
C PRO A 161 12.22 -8.39 -20.83
N LEU A 162 11.98 -7.12 -21.19
CA LEU A 162 10.69 -6.49 -21.06
C LEU A 162 9.77 -6.94 -22.21
N THR A 163 8.77 -7.72 -21.88
CA THR A 163 7.73 -8.20 -22.79
C THR A 163 6.35 -8.00 -22.13
N PRO A 164 5.24 -7.95 -22.89
CA PRO A 164 3.92 -7.89 -22.26
C PRO A 164 3.68 -9.01 -21.24
N LEU A 165 4.17 -10.21 -21.50
CA LEU A 165 4.05 -11.33 -20.58
C LEU A 165 4.83 -11.10 -19.26
N SER A 166 6.08 -10.63 -19.35
CA SER A 166 6.88 -10.32 -18.15
C SER A 166 6.26 -9.19 -17.33
N VAL A 167 5.69 -8.18 -17.99
CA VAL A 167 4.95 -7.08 -17.32
C VAL A 167 3.72 -7.62 -16.60
N TYR A 168 2.93 -8.49 -17.23
CA TYR A 168 1.74 -9.06 -16.60
C TYR A 168 2.09 -10.01 -15.45
N ALA A 169 3.12 -10.85 -15.63
CA ALA A 169 3.61 -11.71 -14.55
C ALA A 169 4.09 -10.88 -13.34
N PHE A 170 4.85 -9.81 -13.58
CA PHE A 170 5.24 -8.87 -12.54
C PHE A 170 4.03 -8.24 -11.84
N ALA A 171 3.03 -7.78 -12.63
CA ALA A 171 1.83 -7.16 -12.10
C ALA A 171 1.01 -8.10 -11.21
N VAL A 172 0.91 -9.39 -11.57
CA VAL A 172 0.25 -10.42 -10.75
C VAL A 172 0.98 -10.63 -9.43
N VAL A 173 2.30 -10.87 -9.49
CA VAL A 173 3.11 -11.08 -8.27
C VAL A 173 3.10 -9.85 -7.39
N LEU A 174 3.31 -8.68 -7.99
CA LEU A 174 3.27 -7.42 -7.25
C LEU A 174 1.90 -7.17 -6.63
N GLY A 175 0.82 -7.46 -7.37
CA GLY A 175 -0.56 -7.33 -6.87
C GLY A 175 -0.80 -8.17 -5.63
N LEU A 176 -0.37 -9.42 -5.60
CA LEU A 176 -0.45 -10.29 -4.42
C LEU A 176 0.28 -9.69 -3.20
N LEU A 177 1.31 -8.91 -3.43
CA LEU A 177 2.13 -8.28 -2.38
C LEU A 177 1.76 -6.81 -2.12
N TRP A 178 0.85 -6.19 -2.92
CA TRP A 178 0.65 -4.73 -3.00
C TRP A 178 0.33 -4.08 -1.67
N LEU A 179 -0.83 -4.36 -1.11
CA LEU A 179 -1.27 -3.85 0.20
C LEU A 179 -1.37 -4.96 1.25
N SER A 180 -0.75 -6.11 1.02
CA SER A 180 -0.75 -7.25 1.96
C SER A 180 -0.07 -6.92 3.30
N THR A 181 0.75 -5.86 3.33
CA THR A 181 1.34 -5.32 4.56
C THR A 181 0.32 -4.63 5.47
N VAL A 182 -0.78 -4.08 4.93
CA VAL A 182 -1.77 -3.30 5.70
C VAL A 182 -2.47 -4.13 6.79
N PRO A 183 -3.14 -5.26 6.47
CA PRO A 183 -3.80 -6.08 7.50
C PRO A 183 -2.80 -6.63 8.52
N THR A 184 -1.60 -7.00 8.06
CA THR A 184 -0.54 -7.53 8.93
C THR A 184 -0.02 -6.45 9.88
N THR A 185 0.22 -5.22 9.41
CA THR A 185 0.61 -4.06 10.22
C THR A 185 -0.45 -3.74 11.28
N ASN A 186 -1.72 -3.64 10.87
CA ASN A 186 -2.82 -3.35 11.79
C ASN A 186 -2.97 -4.44 12.87
N SER A 187 -2.83 -5.71 12.48
CA SER A 187 -2.87 -6.85 13.39
C SER A 187 -1.71 -6.83 14.40
N LEU A 188 -0.51 -6.42 13.96
CA LEU A 188 0.65 -6.32 14.84
C LEU A 188 0.53 -5.15 15.83
N VAL A 189 0.06 -3.99 15.38
CA VAL A 189 -0.23 -2.85 16.28
C VAL A 189 -1.31 -3.22 17.30
N ALA A 190 -2.37 -3.92 16.88
CA ALA A 190 -3.42 -4.37 17.78
C ALA A 190 -2.92 -5.39 18.82
N GLN A 191 -1.95 -6.22 18.45
CA GLN A 191 -1.36 -7.19 19.35
C GLN A 191 -0.46 -6.54 20.42
N ILE A 192 0.37 -5.56 20.02
CA ILE A 192 1.33 -4.91 20.93
C ILE A 192 0.63 -3.90 21.86
N PHE A 193 -0.32 -3.11 21.34
CA PHE A 193 -0.91 -1.96 22.06
C PHE A 193 -2.41 -2.13 22.38
N GLY A 194 -3.00 -3.27 22.00
CA GLY A 194 -4.44 -3.48 22.14
C GLY A 194 -5.27 -2.66 21.14
N VAL A 195 -6.59 -2.78 21.24
CA VAL A 195 -7.54 -2.18 20.28
C VAL A 195 -7.93 -0.74 20.61
N ARG A 196 -7.68 -0.28 21.83
CA ARG A 196 -8.18 1.02 22.32
C ARG A 196 -7.70 2.21 21.50
N TYR A 197 -6.41 2.27 21.18
CA TYR A 197 -5.78 3.35 20.40
C TYR A 197 -5.35 2.88 19.00
N LEU A 198 -5.86 1.74 18.56
CA LEU A 198 -5.48 1.13 17.29
C LEU A 198 -5.61 2.10 16.12
N ALA A 199 -6.76 2.79 15.99
CA ALA A 199 -7.00 3.73 14.91
C ALA A 199 -6.00 4.89 14.89
N MET A 200 -5.63 5.41 16.07
CA MET A 200 -4.65 6.50 16.20
C MET A 200 -3.24 6.01 15.82
N LEU A 201 -2.81 4.89 16.38
CA LEU A 201 -1.47 4.35 16.13
C LEU A 201 -1.28 3.87 14.70
N THR A 202 -2.28 3.19 14.13
CA THR A 202 -2.25 2.81 12.71
C THR A 202 -2.31 4.04 11.80
N GLY A 203 -3.06 5.07 12.18
CA GLY A 203 -3.11 6.35 11.46
C GLY A 203 -1.73 7.03 11.42
N PHE A 204 -0.98 7.01 12.51
CA PHE A 204 0.38 7.55 12.56
C PHE A 204 1.37 6.71 11.72
N SER A 205 1.28 5.39 11.80
CA SER A 205 2.05 4.51 10.90
C SER A 205 1.70 4.78 9.43
N PHE A 206 0.42 5.05 9.14
CA PHE A 206 -0.03 5.41 7.79
C PHE A 206 0.50 6.78 7.33
N LEU A 207 0.70 7.73 8.24
CA LEU A 207 1.39 8.99 7.92
C LEU A 207 2.83 8.72 7.42
N SER A 208 3.56 7.80 8.05
CA SER A 208 4.88 7.39 7.57
C SER A 208 4.81 6.78 6.16
N HIS A 209 3.81 5.95 5.88
CA HIS A 209 3.54 5.43 4.54
C HIS A 209 3.30 6.56 3.53
N GLN A 210 2.54 7.60 3.91
CA GLN A 210 2.27 8.74 3.02
C GLN A 210 3.52 9.58 2.73
N ILE A 211 4.42 9.72 3.72
CA ILE A 211 5.73 10.38 3.51
C ILE A 211 6.56 9.55 2.51
N GLY A 212 6.60 8.23 2.67
CA GLY A 212 7.23 7.33 1.71
C GLY A 212 6.61 7.45 0.31
N SER A 213 5.28 7.51 0.24
CA SER A 213 4.51 7.69 -1.01
C SER A 213 4.88 8.97 -1.75
N PHE A 214 4.94 10.08 -1.02
CA PHE A 214 5.38 11.36 -1.57
C PHE A 214 6.80 11.26 -2.14
N LEU A 215 7.72 10.69 -1.37
CA LEU A 215 9.12 10.56 -1.82
C LEU A 215 9.24 9.61 -3.02
N GLY A 216 8.46 8.54 -3.07
CA GLY A 216 8.45 7.61 -4.21
C GLY A 216 7.99 8.27 -5.50
N ALA A 217 6.90 9.04 -5.45
CA ALA A 217 6.42 9.80 -6.59
C ALA A 217 7.38 10.92 -7.00
N TRP A 218 7.79 11.75 -6.03
CA TRP A 218 8.64 12.91 -6.28
C TRP A 218 10.03 12.52 -6.77
N LEU A 219 10.68 11.57 -6.10
CA LEU A 219 12.03 11.14 -6.44
C LEU A 219 12.05 10.43 -7.80
N GLY A 220 11.00 9.66 -8.11
CA GLY A 220 10.81 9.03 -9.42
C GLY A 220 10.84 10.05 -10.55
N GLY A 221 10.03 11.12 -10.45
CA GLY A 221 10.02 12.20 -11.44
C GLY A 221 11.33 12.99 -11.44
N ARG A 222 11.82 13.39 -10.27
CA ARG A 222 13.03 14.21 -10.13
C ARG A 222 14.28 13.55 -10.74
N LEU A 223 14.48 12.26 -10.46
CA LEU A 223 15.62 11.53 -11.01
C LEU A 223 15.47 11.27 -12.50
N TYR A 224 14.25 11.00 -12.96
CA TYR A 224 13.98 10.87 -14.38
C TYR A 224 14.29 12.18 -15.13
N ASP A 225 13.86 13.34 -14.62
CA ASP A 225 14.16 14.65 -15.24
C ASP A 225 15.66 14.94 -15.34
N GLN A 226 16.45 14.39 -14.43
CA GLN A 226 17.91 14.58 -14.39
C GLN A 226 18.68 13.57 -15.25
N THR A 227 18.22 12.32 -15.32
CA THR A 227 18.98 11.21 -15.91
C THR A 227 18.37 10.66 -17.19
N GLY A 228 17.12 10.98 -17.48
CA GLY A 228 16.36 10.38 -18.58
C GLY A 228 16.01 8.90 -18.35
N SER A 229 16.18 8.39 -17.12
CA SER A 229 15.96 6.96 -16.80
C SER A 229 15.36 6.78 -15.41
N TYR A 230 14.57 5.71 -15.23
CA TYR A 230 14.05 5.25 -13.95
C TYR A 230 14.99 4.27 -13.24
N ASP A 231 16.12 3.88 -13.82
CA ASP A 231 16.97 2.80 -13.32
C ASP A 231 17.43 3.04 -11.88
N VAL A 232 17.85 4.26 -11.56
CA VAL A 232 18.31 4.63 -10.20
C VAL A 232 17.20 4.42 -9.18
N VAL A 233 15.96 4.82 -9.50
CA VAL A 233 14.82 4.70 -8.56
C VAL A 233 14.40 3.25 -8.37
N TRP A 234 14.48 2.42 -9.42
CA TRP A 234 14.26 0.99 -9.31
C TRP A 234 15.23 0.34 -8.32
N TRP A 235 16.52 0.66 -8.42
CA TRP A 235 17.52 0.14 -7.47
C TRP A 235 17.33 0.66 -6.05
N ILE A 236 16.94 1.92 -5.87
CA ILE A 236 16.55 2.47 -4.56
C ILE A 236 15.37 1.69 -4.00
N ALA A 237 14.33 1.43 -4.80
CA ALA A 237 13.15 0.68 -4.37
C ALA A 237 13.51 -0.75 -3.94
N ILE A 238 14.42 -1.43 -4.66
CA ILE A 238 14.94 -2.75 -4.30
C ILE A 238 15.68 -2.69 -2.96
N ALA A 239 16.63 -1.77 -2.81
CA ALA A 239 17.43 -1.63 -1.60
C ALA A 239 16.56 -1.31 -0.37
N LEU A 240 15.61 -0.40 -0.51
CA LEU A 240 14.66 -0.08 0.55
C LEU A 240 13.78 -1.29 0.92
N GLY A 241 13.36 -2.09 -0.05
CA GLY A 241 12.58 -3.29 0.20
C GLY A 241 13.37 -4.36 0.97
N VAL A 242 14.64 -4.56 0.61
CA VAL A 242 15.54 -5.45 1.38
C VAL A 242 15.71 -4.91 2.80
N LEU A 243 15.95 -3.61 2.95
CA LEU A 243 16.05 -2.97 4.27
C LEU A 243 14.78 -3.16 5.08
N ALA A 244 13.60 -2.93 4.49
CA ALA A 244 12.31 -3.15 5.16
C ALA A 244 12.12 -4.61 5.60
N GLY A 245 12.52 -5.57 4.76
CA GLY A 245 12.51 -6.98 5.14
C GLY A 245 13.38 -7.26 6.37
N LEU A 246 14.59 -6.69 6.39
CA LEU A 246 15.52 -6.87 7.51
C LEU A 246 15.05 -6.19 8.80
N VAL A 247 14.51 -4.97 8.72
CA VAL A 247 14.08 -4.23 9.93
C VAL A 247 12.81 -4.81 10.56
N ASN A 248 11.99 -5.57 9.82
CA ASN A 248 10.82 -6.24 10.38
C ASN A 248 11.17 -7.55 11.13
N LEU A 249 12.31 -8.20 10.84
CA LEU A 249 12.70 -9.45 11.49
C LEU A 249 12.85 -9.36 13.02
N PRO A 250 13.52 -8.31 13.58
CA PRO A 250 13.76 -8.22 15.02
C PRO A 250 12.56 -7.66 15.81
N ILE A 251 11.40 -7.46 15.20
CA ILE A 251 10.21 -7.00 15.92
C ILE A 251 9.81 -8.08 16.94
N ASP A 252 9.73 -7.70 18.22
CA ASP A 252 9.13 -8.55 19.24
C ASP A 252 7.61 -8.35 19.21
N GLU A 253 6.88 -9.45 19.06
CA GLU A 253 5.41 -9.48 19.00
C GLU A 253 4.78 -9.69 20.39
N ARG A 254 5.60 -9.77 21.43
CA ARG A 254 5.13 -9.92 22.82
C ARG A 254 4.68 -8.57 23.36
N GLU A 255 3.63 -8.62 24.19
CA GLU A 255 3.12 -7.48 24.94
C GLU A 255 4.14 -6.95 25.95
#